data_fb07eb402472c9a7dfbaf69d3285d160
#
_entry.id   fb07eb402472c9a7dfbaf69d3285d160
#
_cell.length_a   1.000
_cell.length_b   1.000
_cell.length_c   1.000
_cell.angle_alpha   90.00
_cell.angle_beta   90.00
_cell.angle_gamma   90.00
#
_symmetry.space_group_name_H-M   'P 1'
#
loop_
_entity.id
_entity.type
_entity.pdbx_description
1 polymer ?
#
loop_
_entity_poly.entity_id
_entity_poly.type
_entity_poly.pdbx_seq_one_letter_code
_entity_poly.pdbx_strand_id
1 'polypeptide(L)'
;MTESNNGVLVVVEMLDSQPIDLGLEMLGLARRLADSSGGTVTAVAFGTGLETTGELLSAYGADQVLINDHEIFASFHAEAWLPDLSKIMVGVAPALVLIGHSFSGTDLALRLAYRLVVDVATGCESIDIVNGRPPMTRSCFGGLAREV
;
A
#
# COMPACT_ATOMS: atom_id res chain seq x y z
N MET A 1 -2.26 6.87 26.00
CA MET A 1 -1.80 5.60 25.42
C MET A 1 -2.29 5.52 23.98
N THR A 2 -1.39 5.61 23.04
CA THR A 2 -1.73 5.31 21.66
C THR A 2 -1.81 3.79 21.54
N GLU A 3 -2.99 3.27 21.27
CA GLU A 3 -3.10 1.87 20.85
C GLU A 3 -2.23 1.67 19.63
N SER A 4 -1.37 0.65 19.66
CA SER A 4 -0.58 0.29 18.50
C SER A 4 -1.54 -0.15 17.39
N ASN A 5 -1.66 0.65 16.36
CA ASN A 5 -2.46 0.28 15.21
C ASN A 5 -1.70 -0.79 14.42
N ASN A 6 -2.21 -2.00 14.41
CA ASN A 6 -1.64 -3.12 13.65
C ASN A 6 -2.18 -3.18 12.20
N GLY A 7 -2.75 -2.08 11.73
CA GLY A 7 -3.34 -2.01 10.41
C GLY A 7 -2.30 -2.03 9.28
N VAL A 8 -2.67 -2.66 8.18
CA VAL A 8 -1.89 -2.66 6.93
C VAL A 8 -2.67 -1.87 5.89
N LEU A 9 -2.03 -0.89 5.29
CA LEU A 9 -2.61 -0.11 4.21
C LEU A 9 -1.96 -0.51 2.89
N VAL A 10 -2.76 -0.78 1.88
CA VAL A 10 -2.30 -1.13 0.54
C VAL A 10 -2.71 -0.03 -0.43
N VAL A 11 -1.75 0.54 -1.13
CA VAL A 11 -2.01 1.45 -2.26
C VAL A 11 -2.15 0.61 -3.51
N VAL A 12 -3.34 0.56 -4.07
CA VAL A 12 -3.67 -0.26 -5.24
C VAL A 12 -3.55 0.58 -6.50
N GLU A 13 -2.62 0.23 -7.37
CA GLU A 13 -2.52 0.86 -8.68
C GLU A 13 -3.67 0.45 -9.59
N MET A 14 -4.22 1.42 -10.29
CA MET A 14 -5.30 1.23 -11.24
C MET A 14 -4.80 1.47 -12.67
N LEU A 15 -5.25 0.65 -13.59
CA LEU A 15 -5.04 0.81 -15.03
C LEU A 15 -6.37 0.58 -15.74
N ASP A 16 -6.79 1.54 -16.55
CA ASP A 16 -8.07 1.47 -17.27
C ASP A 16 -9.25 1.12 -16.34
N SER A 17 -9.33 1.78 -15.21
CA SER A 17 -10.38 1.60 -14.17
C SER A 17 -10.40 0.21 -13.52
N GLN A 18 -9.33 -0.56 -13.66
CA GLN A 18 -9.17 -1.87 -13.05
C GLN A 18 -7.90 -1.92 -12.20
N PRO A 19 -7.90 -2.63 -11.06
CA PRO A 19 -6.68 -2.83 -10.30
C PRO A 19 -5.72 -3.73 -11.07
N ILE A 20 -4.43 -3.40 -11.01
CA ILE A 20 -3.40 -4.28 -11.57
C ILE A 20 -3.20 -5.50 -10.67
N ASP A 21 -2.72 -6.60 -11.25
CA ASP A 21 -2.54 -7.87 -10.53
C ASP A 21 -1.66 -7.73 -9.29
N LEU A 22 -0.60 -6.93 -9.38
CA LEU A 22 0.30 -6.68 -8.26
C LEU A 22 -0.46 -6.10 -7.04
N GLY A 23 -1.43 -5.21 -7.26
CA GLY A 23 -2.26 -4.66 -6.19
C GLY A 23 -3.11 -5.72 -5.51
N LEU A 24 -3.67 -6.64 -6.28
CA LEU A 24 -4.46 -7.75 -5.75
C LEU A 24 -3.61 -8.75 -4.98
N GLU A 25 -2.40 -9.03 -5.45
CA GLU A 25 -1.44 -9.87 -4.73
C GLU A 25 -1.04 -9.24 -3.39
N MET A 26 -0.81 -7.94 -3.37
CA MET A 26 -0.49 -7.22 -2.14
C MET A 26 -1.64 -7.23 -1.13
N LEU A 27 -2.90 -7.20 -1.59
CA LEU A 27 -4.05 -7.36 -0.71
C LEU A 27 -4.05 -8.72 -0.04
N GLY A 28 -3.72 -9.78 -0.77
CA GLY A 28 -3.57 -11.12 -0.20
C GLY A 28 -2.47 -11.18 0.85
N LEU A 29 -1.33 -10.56 0.59
CA LEU A 29 -0.24 -10.44 1.56
C LEU A 29 -0.67 -9.64 2.80
N ALA A 30 -1.30 -8.49 2.59
CA ALA A 30 -1.80 -7.64 3.68
C ALA A 30 -2.79 -8.39 4.57
N ARG A 31 -3.68 -9.21 3.97
CA ARG A 31 -4.63 -10.02 4.72
C ARG A 31 -3.92 -11.02 5.64
N ARG A 32 -2.91 -11.71 5.13
CA ARG A 32 -2.11 -12.65 5.95
C ARG A 32 -1.39 -11.93 7.09
N LEU A 33 -0.80 -10.78 6.81
CA LEU A 33 -0.09 -9.98 7.83
C LEU A 33 -1.04 -9.46 8.91
N ALA A 34 -2.19 -8.93 8.49
CA ALA A 34 -3.20 -8.42 9.42
C ALA A 34 -3.79 -9.53 10.29
N ASP A 35 -4.06 -10.70 9.72
CA ASP A 35 -4.59 -11.85 10.48
C ASP A 35 -3.57 -12.32 11.54
N SER A 36 -2.27 -12.29 11.23
CA SER A 36 -1.21 -12.65 12.18
C SER A 36 -1.09 -11.68 13.35
N SER A 37 -1.37 -10.40 13.11
CA SER A 37 -1.17 -9.33 14.08
C SER A 37 -2.45 -8.84 14.76
N GLY A 38 -3.60 -9.36 14.36
CA GLY A 38 -4.92 -8.89 14.82
C GLY A 38 -5.29 -7.51 14.28
N GLY A 39 -4.72 -7.12 13.14
CA GLY A 39 -4.97 -5.82 12.52
C GLY A 39 -6.04 -5.86 11.44
N THR A 40 -6.21 -4.72 10.79
CA THR A 40 -7.14 -4.54 9.67
C THR A 40 -6.41 -4.21 8.38
N VAL A 41 -7.07 -4.46 7.25
CA VAL A 41 -6.55 -4.11 5.93
C VAL A 41 -7.35 -2.96 5.35
N THR A 42 -6.67 -1.88 5.02
CA THR A 42 -7.25 -0.74 4.31
C THR A 42 -6.66 -0.68 2.91
N ALA A 43 -7.50 -0.72 1.89
CA ALA A 43 -7.08 -0.51 0.50
C ALA A 43 -7.37 0.93 0.09
N VAL A 44 -6.47 1.53 -0.66
CA VAL A 44 -6.62 2.88 -1.22
C VAL A 44 -6.47 2.81 -2.72
N ALA A 45 -7.41 3.37 -3.45
CA ALA A 45 -7.36 3.45 -4.90
C ALA A 45 -7.67 4.87 -5.38
N PHE A 46 -6.88 5.33 -6.34
CA PHE A 46 -7.09 6.60 -7.03
C PHE A 46 -7.27 6.32 -8.53
N GLY A 47 -8.22 6.95 -9.14
CA GLY A 47 -8.45 6.78 -10.58
C GLY A 47 -9.76 7.40 -11.03
N THR A 48 -10.29 6.90 -12.13
CA THR A 48 -11.59 7.29 -12.70
C THR A 48 -12.41 6.04 -13.01
N GLY A 49 -13.72 6.14 -12.90
CA GLY A 49 -14.61 5.02 -13.20
C GLY A 49 -14.47 3.86 -12.22
N LEU A 50 -14.39 4.16 -10.94
CA LEU A 50 -14.08 3.18 -9.88
C LEU A 50 -15.32 2.70 -9.12
N GLU A 51 -16.52 2.77 -9.71
CA GLU A 51 -17.80 2.48 -9.03
C GLU A 51 -17.86 1.04 -8.47
N THR A 52 -17.23 0.09 -9.12
CA THR A 52 -17.23 -1.32 -8.70
C THR A 52 -15.97 -1.74 -7.95
N THR A 53 -14.99 -0.84 -7.83
CA THR A 53 -13.67 -1.13 -7.24
C THR A 53 -13.78 -1.50 -5.76
N GLY A 54 -14.67 -0.84 -5.02
CA GLY A 54 -14.84 -1.11 -3.59
C GLY A 54 -15.23 -2.57 -3.30
N GLU A 55 -16.20 -3.10 -4.03
CA GLU A 55 -16.63 -4.49 -3.88
C GLU A 55 -15.51 -5.46 -4.25
N LEU A 56 -14.81 -5.17 -5.34
CA LEU A 56 -13.71 -6.01 -5.81
C LEU A 56 -12.58 -6.07 -4.78
N LEU A 57 -12.12 -4.93 -4.29
CA LEU A 57 -11.02 -4.90 -3.32
C LEU A 57 -11.42 -5.53 -1.97
N SER A 58 -12.66 -5.37 -1.56
CA SER A 58 -13.18 -6.06 -0.38
C SER A 58 -13.18 -7.57 -0.56
N ALA A 59 -13.54 -8.07 -1.74
CA ALA A 59 -13.51 -9.50 -2.06
C ALA A 59 -12.08 -10.08 -2.01
N TYR A 60 -11.06 -9.26 -2.26
CA TYR A 60 -9.65 -9.65 -2.17
C TYR A 60 -9.03 -9.47 -0.78
N GLY A 61 -9.80 -9.07 0.22
CA GLY A 61 -9.38 -9.10 1.62
C GLY A 61 -9.32 -7.75 2.33
N ALA A 62 -9.73 -6.65 1.70
CA ALA A 62 -9.77 -5.35 2.37
C ALA A 62 -10.97 -5.27 3.32
N ASP A 63 -10.72 -4.85 4.56
CA ASP A 63 -11.76 -4.54 5.53
C ASP A 63 -12.38 -3.16 5.25
N GLN A 64 -11.56 -2.22 4.77
CA GLN A 64 -11.96 -0.88 4.39
C GLN A 64 -11.37 -0.53 3.04
N VAL A 65 -12.15 0.11 2.19
CA VAL A 65 -11.68 0.62 0.89
C VAL A 65 -11.94 2.11 0.81
N LEU A 66 -10.88 2.86 0.57
CA LEU A 66 -10.92 4.30 0.35
C LEU A 66 -10.68 4.59 -1.13
N ILE A 67 -11.66 5.19 -1.78
CA ILE A 67 -11.62 5.45 -3.22
C ILE A 67 -11.68 6.96 -3.45
N ASN A 68 -10.75 7.44 -4.26
CA ASN A 68 -10.76 8.80 -4.76
C ASN A 68 -10.94 8.75 -6.29
N ASP A 69 -12.19 8.87 -6.71
CA ASP A 69 -12.59 8.81 -8.12
C ASP A 69 -12.73 10.23 -8.66
N HIS A 70 -11.73 10.67 -9.42
CA HIS A 70 -11.72 12.00 -10.01
C HIS A 70 -10.82 12.02 -11.26
N GLU A 71 -11.17 12.86 -12.23
CA GLU A 71 -10.43 12.99 -13.49
C GLU A 71 -8.94 13.31 -13.32
N ILE A 72 -8.57 14.03 -12.28
CA ILE A 72 -7.16 14.34 -11.97
C ILE A 72 -6.32 13.08 -11.74
N PHE A 73 -6.95 11.96 -11.39
CA PHE A 73 -6.30 10.69 -11.15
C PHE A 73 -6.38 9.72 -12.35
N ALA A 74 -6.83 10.19 -13.51
CA ALA A 74 -6.94 9.36 -14.72
C ALA A 74 -5.59 8.80 -15.17
N SER A 75 -4.51 9.53 -14.94
CA SER A 75 -3.14 9.06 -15.13
C SER A 75 -2.31 9.32 -13.87
N PHE A 76 -1.26 8.53 -13.69
CA PHE A 76 -0.44 8.65 -12.50
C PHE A 76 0.40 9.94 -12.53
N HIS A 77 0.22 10.74 -11.49
CA HIS A 77 1.08 11.87 -11.17
C HIS A 77 1.28 11.89 -9.65
N ALA A 78 2.48 11.57 -9.20
CA ALA A 78 2.78 11.51 -7.76
C ALA A 78 2.39 12.81 -7.03
N GLU A 79 2.62 13.95 -7.64
CA GLU A 79 2.26 15.25 -7.07
C GLU A 79 0.76 15.41 -6.85
N ALA A 80 -0.09 14.82 -7.70
CA ALA A 80 -1.53 14.87 -7.55
C ALA A 80 -2.03 13.92 -6.45
N TRP A 81 -1.40 12.74 -6.33
CA TRP A 81 -1.81 11.73 -5.36
C TRP A 81 -1.31 12.03 -3.95
N LEU A 82 -0.12 12.60 -3.85
CA LEU A 82 0.60 12.73 -2.59
C LEU A 82 -0.15 13.49 -1.50
N PRO A 83 -0.83 14.64 -1.77
CA PRO A 83 -1.55 15.37 -0.74
C PRO A 83 -2.68 14.53 -0.09
N ASP A 84 -3.49 13.90 -0.91
CA ASP A 84 -4.63 13.11 -0.41
C ASP A 84 -4.16 11.82 0.26
N LEU A 85 -3.17 11.14 -0.31
CA LEU A 85 -2.60 9.94 0.29
C LEU A 85 -1.93 10.26 1.64
N SER A 86 -1.26 11.39 1.76
CA SER A 86 -0.67 11.83 3.03
C SER A 86 -1.73 12.05 4.11
N LYS A 87 -2.86 12.64 3.76
CA LYS A 87 -3.99 12.81 4.70
C LYS A 87 -4.58 11.48 5.12
N ILE A 88 -4.73 10.56 4.19
CA ILE A 88 -5.22 9.20 4.46
C ILE A 88 -4.28 8.49 5.42
N MET A 89 -2.98 8.58 5.19
CA MET A 89 -1.96 7.99 6.04
C MET A 89 -2.03 8.51 7.48
N VAL A 90 -2.18 9.81 7.65
CA VAL A 90 -2.32 10.42 8.98
C VAL A 90 -3.62 9.98 9.65
N GLY A 91 -4.71 9.91 8.91
CA GLY A 91 -6.03 9.54 9.44
C GLY A 91 -6.13 8.06 9.80
N VAL A 92 -5.63 7.18 8.96
CA VAL A 92 -5.65 5.72 9.18
C VAL A 92 -4.55 5.29 10.16
N ALA A 93 -3.41 5.96 10.14
CA ALA A 93 -2.23 5.66 10.94
C ALA A 93 -1.84 4.16 10.91
N PRO A 94 -1.63 3.58 9.72
CA PRO A 94 -1.30 2.16 9.62
C PRO A 94 0.08 1.85 10.19
N ALA A 95 0.29 0.62 10.65
CA ALA A 95 1.60 0.14 11.09
C ALA A 95 2.51 -0.15 9.90
N LEU A 96 1.93 -0.53 8.77
CA LEU A 96 2.65 -0.90 7.55
C LEU A 96 1.89 -0.40 6.33
N VAL A 97 2.63 0.09 5.35
CA VAL A 97 2.08 0.49 4.04
C VAL A 97 2.76 -0.34 2.96
N LEU A 98 1.97 -0.96 2.12
CA LEU A 98 2.42 -1.72 0.97
C LEU A 98 2.12 -0.94 -0.30
N ILE A 99 3.14 -0.71 -1.09
CA ILE A 99 3.05 -0.08 -2.42
C ILE A 99 3.78 -0.99 -3.39
N GLY A 100 3.16 -1.30 -4.52
CA GLY A 100 3.75 -2.19 -5.50
C GLY A 100 5.08 -1.66 -6.04
N HIS A 101 6.04 -2.56 -6.23
CA HIS A 101 7.34 -2.22 -6.81
C HIS A 101 7.22 -2.12 -8.34
N SER A 102 6.36 -1.23 -8.78
CA SER A 102 6.26 -0.74 -10.15
C SER A 102 7.06 0.56 -10.28
N PHE A 103 7.21 1.06 -11.48
CA PHE A 103 7.86 2.35 -11.71
C PHE A 103 7.10 3.47 -10.98
N SER A 104 5.79 3.52 -11.13
CA SER A 104 4.94 4.52 -10.47
C SER A 104 4.90 4.35 -8.96
N GLY A 105 4.78 3.12 -8.49
CA GLY A 105 4.71 2.81 -7.06
C GLY A 105 6.00 3.15 -6.32
N THR A 106 7.14 2.89 -6.92
CA THR A 106 8.44 3.23 -6.34
C THR A 106 8.61 4.74 -6.19
N ASP A 107 8.26 5.51 -7.22
CA ASP A 107 8.31 6.98 -7.16
C ASP A 107 7.38 7.53 -6.07
N LEU A 108 6.16 7.03 -6.01
CA LEU A 108 5.18 7.43 -4.99
C LEU A 108 5.66 7.09 -3.58
N ALA A 109 6.18 5.87 -3.38
CA ALA A 109 6.65 5.41 -2.07
C ALA A 109 7.78 6.27 -1.52
N LEU A 110 8.75 6.60 -2.34
CA LEU A 110 9.88 7.43 -1.94
C LEU A 110 9.44 8.87 -1.59
N ARG A 111 8.57 9.45 -2.37
CA ARG A 111 8.02 10.78 -2.11
C ARG A 111 7.16 10.82 -0.85
N LEU A 112 6.33 9.80 -0.65
CA LEU A 112 5.49 9.68 0.54
C LEU A 112 6.32 9.51 1.82
N ALA A 113 7.32 8.64 1.78
CA ALA A 113 8.22 8.41 2.91
C ALA A 113 8.98 9.69 3.30
N TYR A 114 9.49 10.41 2.33
CA TYR A 114 10.14 11.70 2.56
C TYR A 114 9.19 12.72 3.19
N ARG A 115 7.97 12.84 2.65
CA ARG A 115 6.98 13.80 3.14
C ARG A 115 6.51 13.51 4.56
N LEU A 116 6.35 12.24 4.91
CA LEU A 116 5.87 11.81 6.23
C LEU A 116 7.01 11.55 7.23
N VAL A 117 8.26 11.62 6.78
CA VAL A 117 9.46 11.34 7.59
C VAL A 117 9.37 9.93 8.21
N VAL A 118 9.12 8.95 7.37
CA VAL A 118 9.05 7.53 7.76
C VAL A 118 10.05 6.70 6.96
N ASP A 119 10.41 5.54 7.50
CA ASP A 119 11.31 4.62 6.82
C ASP A 119 10.64 3.98 5.61
N VAL A 120 11.43 3.71 4.58
CA VAL A 120 11.01 2.99 3.39
C VAL A 120 12.02 1.92 3.02
N ALA A 121 11.50 0.73 2.67
CA ALA A 121 12.30 -0.32 2.07
C ALA A 121 11.75 -0.61 0.67
N THR A 122 12.62 -0.62 -0.32
CA THR A 122 12.25 -0.86 -1.72
C THR A 122 12.70 -2.24 -2.18
N GLY A 123 12.01 -2.80 -3.18
CA GLY A 123 12.37 -4.09 -3.75
C GLY A 123 12.24 -5.27 -2.78
N CYS A 124 11.29 -5.21 -1.84
CA CYS A 124 11.06 -6.30 -0.89
C CYS A 124 10.47 -7.51 -1.60
N GLU A 125 11.06 -8.69 -1.38
CA GLU A 125 10.55 -9.95 -1.92
C GLU A 125 9.60 -10.67 -0.97
N SER A 126 9.80 -10.50 0.33
CA SER A 126 8.94 -11.09 1.35
C SER A 126 8.85 -10.21 2.58
N ILE A 127 7.73 -10.31 3.27
CA ILE A 127 7.45 -9.55 4.49
C ILE A 127 6.76 -10.49 5.47
N ASP A 128 7.28 -10.55 6.69
CA ASP A 128 6.64 -11.24 7.81
C ASP A 128 6.63 -10.32 9.02
N ILE A 129 5.70 -10.54 9.92
CA ILE A 129 5.65 -9.81 11.18
C ILE A 129 6.23 -10.70 12.28
N VAL A 130 7.30 -10.22 12.89
CA VAL A 130 7.94 -10.88 14.03
C VAL A 130 8.03 -9.88 15.16
N ASN A 131 7.48 -10.21 16.33
CA ASN A 131 7.50 -9.35 17.53
C ASN A 131 6.90 -7.95 17.27
N GLY A 132 5.85 -7.88 16.44
CA GLY A 132 5.17 -6.61 16.13
C GLY A 132 5.92 -5.71 15.14
N ARG A 133 7.03 -6.16 14.58
CA ARG A 133 7.78 -5.46 13.53
C ARG A 133 7.85 -6.31 12.28
N PRO A 134 7.65 -5.73 11.10
CA PRO A 134 7.83 -6.45 9.86
C PRO A 134 9.31 -6.53 9.49
N PRO A 135 9.98 -7.70 9.63
CA PRO A 135 11.24 -7.90 8.96
C PRO A 135 10.97 -8.02 7.47
N MET A 136 11.73 -7.31 6.69
CA MET A 136 11.58 -7.28 5.24
C MET A 136 12.82 -7.84 4.60
N THR A 137 12.66 -8.80 3.68
CA THR A 137 13.75 -9.28 2.84
C THR A 137 13.64 -8.61 1.48
N ARG A 138 14.72 -8.01 1.04
CA ARG A 138 14.81 -7.42 -0.31
C ARG A 138 16.01 -7.94 -1.06
N SER A 139 15.92 -7.96 -2.38
CA SER A 139 17.06 -8.22 -3.25
C SER A 139 17.89 -6.94 -3.38
N CYS A 140 19.19 -7.07 -3.22
CA CYS A 140 20.17 -6.01 -3.44
C CYS A 140 20.98 -6.32 -4.70
N PHE A 141 21.49 -5.29 -5.37
CA PHE A 141 22.38 -5.45 -6.53
C PHE A 141 21.81 -6.41 -7.62
N GLY A 142 20.58 -6.20 -8.02
CA GLY A 142 19.95 -7.02 -9.05
C GLY A 142 19.68 -8.47 -8.65
N GLY A 143 19.55 -8.75 -7.35
CA GLY A 143 19.28 -10.09 -6.83
C GLY A 143 20.52 -10.89 -6.46
N LEU A 144 21.70 -10.29 -6.52
CA LEU A 144 22.96 -10.96 -6.14
C LEU A 144 23.16 -11.05 -4.63
N ALA A 145 22.50 -10.20 -3.87
CA ALA A 145 22.55 -10.18 -2.41
C ALA A 145 21.15 -9.95 -1.84
N ARG A 146 20.93 -10.34 -0.59
CA ARG A 146 19.69 -10.10 0.14
C ARG A 146 19.98 -9.40 1.45
N GLU A 147 19.11 -8.47 1.83
CA GLU A 147 19.12 -7.78 3.10
C GLU A 147 17.84 -8.10 3.86
N VAL A 148 17.98 -8.42 5.10
CA VAL A 148 16.86 -8.75 5.99
C VAL A 148 16.71 -7.65 7.03
#